data_47d352f03e70becdcf0444a8d86a714d
#
_entry.id   47d352f03e70becdcf0444a8d86a714d
#
_cell.length_a   1.000
_cell.length_b   1.000
_cell.length_c   1.000
_cell.angle_alpha   90.00
_cell.angle_beta   90.00
_cell.angle_gamma   90.00
#
_symmetry.space_group_name_H-M   'P 1'
#
loop_
_entity.id
_entity.type
_entity.pdbx_description
1 polymer ?
#
loop_
_entity_poly.entity_id
_entity_poly.type
_entity_poly.pdbx_seq_one_letter_code
_entity_poly.pdbx_strand_id
1 'polypeptide(L)'
;APRWKENAGDAALGLTEYYDRMLEFASAYMKTGCRMDVIIWQFLRLYPVSGSYGMIPVLYREKEYRDSLPVCKGVRGMVAVAANGNIFPCHQLSGTYELNGDIPGNVKKESLRQLLSDSQYLCEVCTTVDKIREHDRKCRNCKYFKYCAGGCRALAIVLTGDKLGADPSKCVFFGQGYYEKTVRALREYE
;
A
#
# COMPACT_ATOMS: atom_id res chain seq x y z
N ALA A 1 -4.72 9.31 7.25
CA ALA A 1 -4.96 9.41 8.68
C ALA A 1 -6.46 9.63 8.91
N PRO A 2 -7.08 9.07 9.99
CA PRO A 2 -8.51 9.25 10.27
C PRO A 2 -8.94 10.72 10.30
N ARG A 3 -8.11 11.61 10.88
CA ARG A 3 -8.34 13.06 10.90
C ARG A 3 -8.43 13.72 9.51
N TRP A 4 -7.81 13.15 8.51
CA TRP A 4 -7.93 13.63 7.14
C TRP A 4 -9.30 13.38 6.55
N LYS A 5 -9.93 12.27 6.91
CA LYS A 5 -11.26 11.91 6.42
C LYS A 5 -12.35 12.84 6.97
N GLU A 6 -12.17 13.27 8.21
CA GLU A 6 -13.10 14.21 8.88
C GLU A 6 -12.92 15.65 8.39
N ASN A 7 -11.70 16.04 8.01
CA ASN A 7 -11.37 17.43 7.62
C ASN A 7 -11.27 17.64 6.10
N ALA A 8 -11.23 16.59 5.29
CA ALA A 8 -11.05 16.71 3.84
C ALA A 8 -12.32 17.17 3.11
N GLY A 9 -13.51 16.91 3.69
CA GLY A 9 -14.78 17.28 3.06
C GLY A 9 -14.82 16.95 1.57
N ASP A 10 -15.28 17.90 0.76
CA ASP A 10 -15.32 17.80 -0.70
C ASP A 10 -13.96 17.98 -1.40
N ALA A 11 -12.90 18.28 -0.63
CA ALA A 11 -11.54 18.46 -1.18
C ALA A 11 -10.81 17.13 -1.47
N ALA A 12 -11.32 16.01 -0.99
CA ALA A 12 -10.73 14.69 -1.23
C ALA A 12 -11.22 14.11 -2.56
N LEU A 13 -10.32 13.89 -3.51
CA LEU A 13 -10.63 13.20 -4.76
C LEU A 13 -11.12 11.77 -4.49
N GLY A 14 -12.15 11.36 -5.19
CA GLY A 14 -12.54 9.94 -5.28
C GLY A 14 -11.40 9.11 -5.91
N LEU A 15 -11.34 7.80 -5.59
CA LEU A 15 -10.25 6.95 -6.09
C LEU A 15 -10.17 6.91 -7.63
N THR A 16 -11.31 6.91 -8.30
CA THR A 16 -11.37 6.93 -9.77
C THR A 16 -10.81 8.23 -10.31
N GLU A 17 -11.30 9.37 -9.81
CA GLU A 17 -10.82 10.69 -10.21
C GLU A 17 -9.33 10.85 -9.92
N TYR A 18 -8.86 10.37 -8.76
CA TYR A 18 -7.45 10.36 -8.42
C TYR A 18 -6.62 9.64 -9.50
N TYR A 19 -7.02 8.43 -9.90
CA TYR A 19 -6.27 7.68 -10.91
C TYR A 19 -6.33 8.33 -12.29
N ASP A 20 -7.46 8.90 -12.68
CA ASP A 20 -7.59 9.61 -13.96
C ASP A 20 -6.64 10.82 -14.01
N ARG A 21 -6.67 11.69 -12.99
CA ARG A 21 -5.80 12.87 -12.89
C ARG A 21 -4.31 12.50 -12.83
N MET A 22 -3.98 11.44 -12.08
CA MET A 22 -2.58 11.02 -11.96
C MET A 22 -2.06 10.37 -13.25
N LEU A 23 -2.91 9.70 -14.01
CA LEU A 23 -2.54 9.15 -15.32
C LEU A 23 -2.32 10.26 -16.36
N GLU A 24 -3.19 11.28 -16.38
CA GLU A 24 -3.01 12.48 -17.20
C GLU A 24 -1.67 13.17 -16.86
N PHE A 25 -1.41 13.40 -15.57
CA PHE A 25 -0.15 13.98 -15.10
C PHE A 25 1.05 13.13 -15.54
N ALA A 26 1.02 11.81 -15.31
CA ALA A 26 2.13 10.92 -15.65
C ALA A 26 2.44 10.97 -17.15
N SER A 27 1.41 10.93 -18.00
CA SER A 27 1.56 11.00 -19.46
C SER A 27 2.14 12.36 -19.92
N ALA A 28 1.66 13.46 -19.31
CA ALA A 28 2.19 14.79 -19.60
C ALA A 28 3.64 14.94 -19.12
N TYR A 29 3.95 14.45 -17.90
CA TYR A 29 5.28 14.55 -17.31
C TYR A 29 6.33 13.84 -18.15
N MET A 30 6.07 12.63 -18.62
CA MET A 30 7.00 11.88 -19.45
C MET A 30 7.33 12.61 -20.77
N LYS A 31 6.43 13.45 -21.29
CA LYS A 31 6.64 14.26 -22.50
C LYS A 31 7.47 15.52 -22.28
N THR A 32 7.70 15.94 -21.04
CA THR A 32 8.44 17.20 -20.77
C THR A 32 9.93 17.13 -21.00
N GLY A 33 10.51 15.93 -21.13
CA GLY A 33 11.96 15.72 -21.15
C GLY A 33 12.63 15.96 -19.79
N CYS A 34 11.87 16.16 -18.71
CA CYS A 34 12.41 16.32 -17.37
C CYS A 34 13.11 15.03 -16.91
N ARG A 35 14.27 15.17 -16.24
CA ARG A 35 15.12 14.05 -15.84
C ARG A 35 14.98 13.65 -14.36
N MET A 36 14.02 14.21 -13.65
CA MET A 36 13.81 13.92 -12.23
C MET A 36 12.90 12.71 -12.04
N ASP A 37 13.29 11.77 -11.20
CA ASP A 37 12.43 10.66 -10.81
C ASP A 37 11.25 11.16 -9.97
N VAL A 38 10.05 10.68 -10.27
CA VAL A 38 8.81 11.07 -9.60
C VAL A 38 8.09 9.85 -9.05
N ILE A 39 7.61 9.97 -7.81
CA ILE A 39 6.74 9.00 -7.17
C ILE A 39 5.35 9.59 -7.03
N ILE A 40 4.38 9.03 -7.75
CA ILE A 40 2.96 9.34 -7.60
C ILE A 40 2.40 8.34 -6.58
N TRP A 41 2.00 8.84 -5.42
CA TRP A 41 1.59 8.02 -4.28
C TRP A 41 0.53 6.97 -4.64
N GLN A 42 0.75 5.72 -4.21
CA GLN A 42 -0.13 4.57 -4.44
C GLN A 42 -0.45 4.26 -5.91
N PHE A 43 0.26 4.87 -6.86
CA PHE A 43 0.02 4.69 -8.29
C PHE A 43 1.29 4.32 -9.06
N LEU A 44 2.25 5.24 -9.21
CA LEU A 44 3.30 5.10 -10.21
C LEU A 44 4.64 5.66 -9.74
N ARG A 45 5.72 5.03 -10.17
CA ARG A 45 7.07 5.61 -10.17
C ARG A 45 7.49 5.84 -11.60
N LEU A 46 7.95 7.04 -11.91
CA LEU A 46 8.44 7.44 -13.22
C LEU A 46 9.95 7.62 -13.17
N TYR A 47 10.65 7.03 -14.11
CA TYR A 47 12.12 7.06 -14.24
C TYR A 47 12.51 7.62 -15.59
N PRO A 48 12.47 8.95 -15.81
CA PRO A 48 12.66 9.57 -17.11
C PRO A 48 14.02 9.30 -17.74
N VAL A 49 15.07 9.17 -16.93
CA VAL A 49 16.44 8.89 -17.41
C VAL A 49 16.56 7.52 -18.05
N SER A 50 15.89 6.51 -17.48
CA SER A 50 15.87 5.15 -18.05
C SER A 50 14.74 4.94 -19.05
N GLY A 51 13.84 5.89 -19.23
CA GLY A 51 12.66 5.74 -20.07
C GLY A 51 11.69 4.68 -19.57
N SER A 52 11.67 4.40 -18.25
CA SER A 52 10.86 3.33 -17.67
C SER A 52 9.93 3.81 -16.57
N TYR A 53 9.03 2.94 -16.13
CA TYR A 53 8.14 3.20 -15.01
C TYR A 53 7.87 1.95 -14.17
N GLY A 54 7.42 2.15 -12.92
CA GLY A 54 7.05 1.07 -12.03
C GLY A 54 5.67 1.30 -11.39
N MET A 55 4.74 0.39 -11.60
CA MET A 55 3.39 0.48 -11.00
C MET A 55 3.41 0.04 -9.54
N ILE A 56 3.13 0.98 -8.62
CA ILE A 56 3.10 0.71 -7.16
C ILE A 56 2.03 -0.32 -6.77
N PRO A 57 0.83 -0.36 -7.40
CA PRO A 57 -0.16 -1.38 -7.12
C PRO A 57 0.28 -2.82 -7.43
N VAL A 58 1.26 -2.98 -8.31
CA VAL A 58 1.82 -4.30 -8.66
C VAL A 58 2.93 -4.66 -7.67
N LEU A 59 2.58 -5.38 -6.62
CA LEU A 59 3.52 -5.77 -5.56
C LEU A 59 4.42 -6.94 -5.97
N TYR A 60 3.90 -7.85 -6.76
CA TYR A 60 4.61 -9.04 -7.22
C TYR A 60 4.47 -9.22 -8.72
N ARG A 61 5.54 -9.69 -9.37
CA ARG A 61 5.45 -10.27 -10.70
C ARG A 61 4.86 -11.66 -10.58
N GLU A 62 4.15 -12.13 -11.60
CA GLU A 62 3.47 -13.44 -11.54
C GLU A 62 4.38 -14.60 -11.14
N LYS A 63 5.63 -14.59 -11.64
CA LYS A 63 6.65 -15.61 -11.31
C LYS A 63 7.15 -15.54 -9.85
N GLU A 64 7.00 -14.40 -9.18
CA GLU A 64 7.46 -14.17 -7.81
C GLU A 64 6.39 -14.49 -6.78
N TYR A 65 5.13 -14.57 -7.20
CA TYR A 65 4.00 -14.80 -6.31
C TYR A 65 4.06 -16.19 -5.66
N ARG A 66 3.86 -16.23 -4.34
CA ARG A 66 3.68 -17.44 -3.51
C ARG A 66 2.69 -17.10 -2.41
N ASP A 67 1.84 -18.05 -2.04
CA ASP A 67 0.85 -17.87 -0.97
C ASP A 67 1.49 -17.57 0.40
N SER A 68 2.68 -18.10 0.65
CA SER A 68 3.46 -17.88 1.88
C SER A 68 4.19 -16.53 1.94
N LEU A 69 4.09 -15.69 0.91
CA LEU A 69 4.71 -14.36 0.95
C LEU A 69 4.08 -13.49 2.02
N PRO A 70 4.85 -12.59 2.65
CA PRO A 70 4.29 -11.61 3.57
C PRO A 70 3.34 -10.67 2.82
N VAL A 71 2.28 -10.28 3.48
CA VAL A 71 1.26 -9.38 2.92
C VAL A 71 1.84 -8.03 2.48
N CYS A 72 2.89 -7.58 3.12
CA CYS A 72 3.58 -6.34 2.75
C CYS A 72 5.09 -6.51 2.95
N LYS A 73 5.86 -6.32 1.89
CA LYS A 73 7.34 -6.36 1.96
C LYS A 73 7.90 -5.32 2.94
N GLY A 74 7.27 -4.12 3.03
CA GLY A 74 7.70 -3.03 3.90
C GLY A 74 7.53 -3.35 5.38
N VAL A 75 6.42 -4.00 5.76
CA VAL A 75 6.12 -4.29 7.16
C VAL A 75 7.14 -5.23 7.81
N ARG A 76 7.73 -6.15 7.07
CA ARG A 76 8.79 -7.04 7.59
C ARG A 76 10.17 -6.39 7.70
N GLY A 77 10.42 -5.34 6.95
CA GLY A 77 11.71 -4.65 6.91
C GLY A 77 11.74 -3.31 7.64
N MET A 78 10.64 -2.94 8.31
CA MET A 78 10.48 -1.62 8.92
C MET A 78 9.84 -1.74 10.30
N VAL A 79 10.35 -0.96 11.23
CA VAL A 79 9.66 -0.60 12.47
C VAL A 79 9.59 0.93 12.53
N ALA A 80 8.41 1.47 12.74
CA ALA A 80 8.23 2.90 12.99
C ALA A 80 8.24 3.15 14.50
N VAL A 81 8.98 4.16 14.94
CA VAL A 81 9.04 4.57 16.34
C VAL A 81 8.56 6.02 16.42
N ALA A 82 7.52 6.26 17.21
CA ALA A 82 6.99 7.60 17.46
C ALA A 82 7.83 8.34 18.53
N ALA A 83 7.68 9.65 18.61
CA ALA A 83 8.39 10.49 19.58
C ALA A 83 8.10 10.12 21.05
N ASN A 84 6.92 9.58 21.33
CA ASN A 84 6.56 9.06 22.67
C ASN A 84 7.16 7.68 22.96
N GLY A 85 7.84 7.05 22.01
CA GLY A 85 8.48 5.74 22.12
C GLY A 85 7.61 4.57 21.66
N ASN A 86 6.37 4.79 21.25
CA ASN A 86 5.52 3.74 20.71
C ASN A 86 6.08 3.17 19.42
N ILE A 87 5.98 1.85 19.23
CA ILE A 87 6.40 1.18 17.99
C ILE A 87 5.19 0.76 17.17
N PHE A 88 5.38 0.73 15.85
CA PHE A 88 4.35 0.29 14.89
C PHE A 88 5.01 -0.50 13.75
N PRO A 89 4.29 -1.47 13.15
CA PRO A 89 4.77 -2.20 11.98
C PRO A 89 4.96 -1.30 10.74
N CYS A 90 4.25 -0.17 10.68
CA CYS A 90 4.30 0.79 9.58
C CYS A 90 3.89 2.18 10.08
N HIS A 91 4.59 3.22 9.61
CA HIS A 91 4.26 4.60 10.00
C HIS A 91 2.84 5.04 9.60
N GLN A 92 2.27 4.45 8.55
CA GLN A 92 0.89 4.76 8.12
C GLN A 92 -0.17 4.19 9.07
N LEU A 93 0.17 3.17 9.84
CA LEU A 93 -0.69 2.56 10.82
C LEU A 93 -0.63 3.27 12.18
N SER A 94 0.39 4.09 12.45
CA SER A 94 0.61 4.71 13.76
C SER A 94 -0.64 5.43 14.29
N GLY A 95 -1.25 6.29 13.47
CA GLY A 95 -2.43 7.03 13.89
C GLY A 95 -3.65 6.14 14.20
N THR A 96 -3.82 5.05 13.46
CA THR A 96 -4.92 4.09 13.71
C THR A 96 -4.69 3.33 15.01
N TYR A 97 -3.47 2.84 15.22
CA TYR A 97 -3.11 2.13 16.45
C TYR A 97 -3.21 3.03 17.69
N GLU A 98 -2.76 4.28 17.60
CA GLU A 98 -2.87 5.24 18.71
C GLU A 98 -4.32 5.58 19.06
N LEU A 99 -5.18 5.77 18.06
CA LEU A 99 -6.60 6.05 18.27
C LEU A 99 -7.34 4.86 18.89
N ASN A 100 -6.98 3.65 18.51
CA ASN A 100 -7.63 2.44 19.02
C ASN A 100 -7.03 1.95 20.35
N GLY A 101 -5.88 2.49 20.76
CA GLY A 101 -5.16 2.00 21.95
C GLY A 101 -4.42 0.68 21.75
N ASP A 102 -4.33 0.18 20.52
CA ASP A 102 -3.72 -1.11 20.15
C ASP A 102 -2.20 -1.01 19.96
N ILE A 103 -1.49 -0.33 20.87
CA ILE A 103 -0.05 -0.07 20.73
C ILE A 103 0.76 -1.37 20.91
N PRO A 104 1.52 -1.84 19.91
CA PRO A 104 2.28 -3.08 20.00
C PRO A 104 3.39 -3.08 21.05
N GLY A 105 3.89 -1.91 21.45
CA GLY A 105 4.90 -1.77 22.48
C GLY A 105 5.55 -0.39 22.52
N ASN A 106 6.49 -0.19 23.48
CA ASN A 106 7.14 1.11 23.67
C ASN A 106 8.62 0.95 24.07
N VAL A 107 9.53 1.51 23.24
CA VAL A 107 11.00 1.41 23.44
C VAL A 107 11.53 2.12 24.68
N LYS A 108 10.71 2.95 25.35
CA LYS A 108 11.08 3.55 26.65
C LYS A 108 10.81 2.61 27.81
N LYS A 109 10.04 1.54 27.62
CA LYS A 109 9.64 0.58 28.64
C LYS A 109 10.32 -0.77 28.48
N GLU A 110 10.61 -1.16 27.24
CA GLU A 110 11.14 -2.48 26.89
C GLU A 110 12.24 -2.36 25.82
N SER A 111 13.14 -3.32 25.78
CA SER A 111 14.15 -3.34 24.71
C SER A 111 13.51 -3.62 23.33
N LEU A 112 14.03 -3.00 22.31
CA LEU A 112 13.55 -3.22 20.93
C LEU A 112 13.60 -4.71 20.55
N ARG A 113 14.59 -5.46 21.03
CA ARG A 113 14.69 -6.90 20.79
C ARG A 113 13.50 -7.68 21.37
N GLN A 114 13.10 -7.36 22.60
CA GLN A 114 11.91 -7.97 23.23
C GLN A 114 10.65 -7.64 22.45
N LEU A 115 10.45 -6.35 22.14
CA LEU A 115 9.30 -5.88 21.38
C LEU A 115 9.14 -6.53 20.01
N LEU A 116 10.23 -6.66 19.25
CA LEU A 116 10.22 -7.30 17.94
C LEU A 116 10.08 -8.83 17.98
N SER A 117 10.20 -9.43 19.16
CA SER A 117 9.97 -10.85 19.40
C SER A 117 8.61 -11.13 20.04
N ASP A 118 7.87 -10.08 20.39
CA ASP A 118 6.54 -10.22 20.99
C ASP A 118 5.53 -10.83 20.02
N SER A 119 4.66 -11.68 20.55
CA SER A 119 3.65 -12.39 19.76
C SER A 119 2.66 -11.46 19.08
N GLN A 120 2.28 -10.36 19.72
CA GLN A 120 1.37 -9.38 19.15
C GLN A 120 2.02 -8.68 17.94
N TYR A 121 3.27 -8.21 18.08
CA TYR A 121 4.00 -7.60 16.98
C TYR A 121 4.22 -8.58 15.83
N LEU A 122 4.61 -9.83 16.15
CA LEU A 122 4.83 -10.88 15.14
C LEU A 122 3.55 -11.25 14.39
N CYS A 123 2.39 -11.27 15.04
CA CYS A 123 1.10 -11.46 14.37
C CYS A 123 0.85 -10.40 13.29
N GLU A 124 1.28 -9.15 13.53
CA GLU A 124 1.12 -8.08 12.55
C GLU A 124 2.04 -8.25 11.34
N VAL A 125 3.32 -8.51 11.58
CA VAL A 125 4.35 -8.50 10.52
C VAL A 125 4.49 -9.84 9.79
N CYS A 126 4.03 -10.95 10.40
CA CYS A 126 4.12 -12.30 9.82
C CYS A 126 2.84 -12.74 9.11
N THR A 127 1.86 -11.87 8.95
CA THR A 127 0.66 -12.18 8.16
C THR A 127 1.05 -12.46 6.70
N THR A 128 0.54 -13.55 6.15
CA THR A 128 0.85 -14.02 4.80
C THR A 128 -0.31 -13.78 3.83
N VAL A 129 -0.02 -13.83 2.54
CA VAL A 129 -0.95 -13.49 1.46
C VAL A 129 -2.14 -14.46 1.40
N ASP A 130 -1.92 -15.74 1.70
CA ASP A 130 -2.97 -16.75 1.79
C ASP A 130 -4.05 -16.38 2.81
N LYS A 131 -3.67 -15.83 3.97
CA LYS A 131 -4.64 -15.39 4.99
C LYS A 131 -5.60 -14.32 4.49
N ILE A 132 -5.12 -13.38 3.65
CA ILE A 132 -5.98 -12.39 3.01
C ILE A 132 -6.97 -13.08 2.04
N ARG A 133 -6.46 -14.00 1.24
CA ARG A 133 -7.29 -14.71 0.25
C ARG A 133 -8.33 -15.61 0.90
N GLU A 134 -8.01 -16.24 2.01
CA GLU A 134 -8.93 -17.06 2.79
C GLU A 134 -10.02 -16.21 3.44
N HIS A 135 -9.66 -15.06 3.98
CA HIS A 135 -10.56 -14.17 4.69
C HIS A 135 -11.47 -13.39 3.74
N ASP A 136 -10.92 -12.74 2.72
CA ASP A 136 -11.68 -11.85 1.82
C ASP A 136 -12.16 -12.57 0.57
N ARG A 137 -13.50 -12.69 0.42
CA ARG A 137 -14.13 -13.36 -0.72
C ARG A 137 -13.82 -12.68 -2.07
N LYS A 138 -13.66 -11.35 -2.09
CA LYS A 138 -13.31 -10.61 -3.32
C LYS A 138 -11.88 -10.97 -3.73
N CYS A 139 -10.96 -11.00 -2.79
CA CYS A 139 -9.56 -11.38 -3.02
C CYS A 139 -9.45 -12.85 -3.48
N ARG A 140 -10.23 -13.75 -2.89
CA ARG A 140 -10.23 -15.18 -3.25
C ARG A 140 -10.50 -15.43 -4.74
N ASN A 141 -11.41 -14.68 -5.32
CA ASN A 141 -11.88 -14.87 -6.70
C ASN A 141 -11.27 -13.84 -7.68
N CYS A 142 -10.34 -12.99 -7.24
CA CYS A 142 -9.80 -11.92 -8.05
C CYS A 142 -8.66 -12.42 -8.96
N LYS A 143 -8.83 -12.26 -10.28
CA LYS A 143 -7.78 -12.62 -11.26
C LYS A 143 -6.47 -11.83 -11.07
N TYR A 144 -6.55 -10.64 -10.48
CA TYR A 144 -5.38 -9.79 -10.23
C TYR A 144 -4.74 -9.99 -8.86
N PHE A 145 -5.25 -10.90 -8.04
CA PHE A 145 -4.74 -11.10 -6.68
C PHE A 145 -3.25 -11.41 -6.63
N LYS A 146 -2.73 -12.16 -7.60
CA LYS A 146 -1.29 -12.46 -7.73
C LYS A 146 -0.41 -11.22 -7.86
N TYR A 147 -0.95 -10.13 -8.40
CA TYR A 147 -0.22 -8.86 -8.57
C TYR A 147 -0.32 -7.97 -7.34
N CYS A 148 -1.51 -7.84 -6.74
CA CYS A 148 -1.75 -6.90 -5.64
C CYS A 148 -1.65 -7.52 -4.24
N ALA A 149 -1.78 -8.84 -4.11
CA ALA A 149 -1.73 -9.58 -2.83
C ALA A 149 -2.57 -8.94 -1.71
N GLY A 150 -3.77 -8.45 -2.05
CA GLY A 150 -4.66 -7.74 -1.13
C GLY A 150 -4.31 -6.28 -0.87
N GLY A 151 -3.18 -5.78 -1.37
CA GLY A 151 -2.79 -4.36 -1.32
C GLY A 151 -2.18 -3.90 0.00
N CYS A 152 -2.31 -2.60 0.30
CA CYS A 152 -1.76 -1.96 1.49
C CYS A 152 -2.63 -2.24 2.71
N ARG A 153 -2.06 -2.82 3.76
CA ARG A 153 -2.80 -3.13 5.01
C ARG A 153 -3.31 -1.87 5.71
N ALA A 154 -2.52 -0.79 5.68
CA ALA A 154 -2.96 0.47 6.24
C ALA A 154 -4.20 1.02 5.54
N LEU A 155 -4.26 0.97 4.21
CA LEU A 155 -5.43 1.39 3.45
C LEU A 155 -6.62 0.45 3.66
N ALA A 156 -6.40 -0.85 3.74
CA ALA A 156 -7.47 -1.80 4.07
C ALA A 156 -8.10 -1.44 5.42
N ILE A 157 -7.30 -1.29 6.48
CA ILE A 157 -7.80 -0.93 7.81
C ILE A 157 -8.51 0.43 7.79
N VAL A 158 -7.89 1.47 7.26
CA VAL A 158 -8.42 2.85 7.29
C VAL A 158 -9.72 2.98 6.50
N LEU A 159 -9.83 2.29 5.36
CA LEU A 159 -10.98 2.43 4.47
C LEU A 159 -12.10 1.42 4.75
N THR A 160 -11.80 0.28 5.37
CA THR A 160 -12.79 -0.78 5.59
C THR A 160 -12.94 -1.19 7.05
N GLY A 161 -12.02 -0.83 7.92
CA GLY A 161 -11.95 -1.34 9.30
C GLY A 161 -11.41 -2.77 9.40
N ASP A 162 -11.09 -3.42 8.28
CA ASP A 162 -10.71 -4.83 8.23
C ASP A 162 -9.22 -5.01 7.88
N LYS A 163 -8.47 -5.55 8.81
CA LYS A 163 -7.05 -5.82 8.69
C LYS A 163 -6.70 -6.86 7.62
N LEU A 164 -7.56 -7.83 7.41
CA LEU A 164 -7.42 -8.88 6.41
C LEU A 164 -8.28 -8.64 5.16
N GLY A 165 -9.01 -7.54 5.12
CA GLY A 165 -9.84 -7.14 3.98
C GLY A 165 -9.02 -6.69 2.76
N ALA A 166 -9.67 -6.59 1.62
CA ALA A 166 -9.08 -6.03 0.40
C ALA A 166 -8.79 -4.53 0.57
N ASP A 167 -7.67 -4.07 0.01
CA ASP A 167 -7.40 -2.63 -0.17
C ASP A 167 -8.29 -2.07 -1.30
N PRO A 168 -9.25 -1.17 -0.99
CA PRO A 168 -10.16 -0.64 -2.00
C PRO A 168 -9.46 0.12 -3.13
N SER A 169 -8.32 0.75 -2.87
CA SER A 169 -7.57 1.47 -3.90
C SER A 169 -7.04 0.51 -4.98
N LYS A 170 -6.56 -0.67 -4.57
CA LYS A 170 -6.11 -1.70 -5.52
C LYS A 170 -7.28 -2.33 -6.26
N CYS A 171 -8.42 -2.50 -5.57
CA CYS A 171 -9.63 -2.97 -6.22
C CYS A 171 -10.10 -2.03 -7.34
N VAL A 172 -10.05 -0.71 -7.13
CA VAL A 172 -10.35 0.29 -8.15
C VAL A 172 -9.30 0.25 -9.27
N PHE A 173 -8.01 0.25 -8.92
CA PHE A 173 -6.92 0.24 -9.91
C PHE A 173 -7.03 -0.92 -10.90
N PHE A 174 -7.20 -2.13 -10.41
CA PHE A 174 -7.31 -3.31 -11.27
C PHE A 174 -8.71 -3.50 -11.83
N GLY A 175 -9.75 -3.32 -11.01
CA GLY A 175 -11.13 -3.59 -11.37
C GLY A 175 -11.72 -2.62 -12.41
N GLN A 176 -11.23 -1.38 -12.45
CA GLN A 176 -11.63 -0.37 -13.44
C GLN A 176 -10.62 -0.20 -14.58
N GLY A 177 -9.69 -1.13 -14.72
CA GLY A 177 -8.78 -1.20 -15.86
C GLY A 177 -7.65 -0.16 -15.85
N TYR A 178 -7.32 0.44 -14.70
CA TYR A 178 -6.19 1.40 -14.63
C TYR A 178 -4.85 0.73 -14.88
N TYR A 179 -4.72 -0.57 -14.58
CA TYR A 179 -3.53 -1.33 -14.97
C TYR A 179 -3.30 -1.24 -16.49
N GLU A 180 -4.31 -1.60 -17.26
CA GLU A 180 -4.25 -1.61 -18.74
C GLU A 180 -4.17 -0.21 -19.33
N LYS A 181 -4.89 0.75 -18.74
CA LYS A 181 -4.80 2.17 -19.14
C LYS A 181 -3.37 2.71 -18.96
N THR A 182 -2.73 2.40 -17.82
CA THR A 182 -1.35 2.82 -17.54
C THR A 182 -0.36 2.19 -18.51
N VAL A 183 -0.44 0.87 -18.72
CA VAL A 183 0.40 0.18 -19.71
C VAL A 183 0.25 0.81 -21.09
N ARG A 184 -0.96 1.11 -21.52
CA ARG A 184 -1.21 1.72 -22.84
C ARG A 184 -0.64 3.13 -22.94
N ALA A 185 -0.89 3.98 -21.92
CA ALA A 185 -0.50 5.38 -21.94
C ALA A 185 1.02 5.58 -21.88
N LEU A 186 1.74 4.64 -21.24
CA LEU A 186 3.19 4.78 -21.00
C LEU A 186 4.05 3.79 -21.81
N ARG A 187 3.42 2.99 -22.69
CA ARG A 187 4.11 1.96 -23.49
C ARG A 187 5.23 2.52 -24.38
N GLU A 188 5.09 3.76 -24.83
CA GLU A 188 6.09 4.45 -25.66
C GLU A 188 7.35 4.86 -24.87
N TYR A 189 7.36 4.66 -23.53
CA TYR A 189 8.47 5.02 -22.65
C TYR A 189 9.16 3.78 -22.03
N GLU A 190 8.79 2.58 -22.45
CA GLU A 190 9.50 1.33 -22.17
C GLU A 190 10.51 1.01 -23.29
#